data_629cff15a44cc85368545b88e4fb962c
#
_entry.id   629cff15a44cc85368545b88e4fb962c
#
_cell.length_a   1.000
_cell.length_b   1.000
_cell.length_c   1.000
_cell.angle_alpha   90.00
_cell.angle_beta   90.00
_cell.angle_gamma   90.00
#
_symmetry.space_group_name_H-M   'P 1'
#
loop_
_entity.id
_entity.type
_entity.pdbx_description
1 polymer ?
#
loop_
_entity_poly.entity_id
_entity_poly.type
_entity_poly.pdbx_seq_one_letter_code
_entity_poly.pdbx_strand_id
1 'polypeptide(L)'
;GDVYKRQHLHGELLKACSVHDLNTTYDISPENPDLHIGDKDPHGVQLRPFIVWFGEAVPMIAPAIRLVEDCDIFVVIGTSLNVYPAAGLLNYVRHGQPIYLIDPKEVKAYRNDIRFIRKGASEGVKELKELLLQNH
;
A
#
# COMPACT_ATOMS: atom_id res chain seq x y z
N GLY A 1 7.85 -13.85 1.51
CA GLY A 1 6.87 -13.50 2.52
C GLY A 1 5.49 -14.02 2.16
N ASP A 2 4.63 -14.15 3.13
CA ASP A 2 3.26 -14.70 2.94
C ASP A 2 2.45 -13.78 2.03
N VAL A 3 2.07 -14.27 0.86
CA VAL A 3 1.38 -13.47 -0.17
C VAL A 3 0.04 -12.92 0.35
N TYR A 4 -0.67 -13.69 1.18
CA TYR A 4 -1.96 -13.27 1.76
C TYR A 4 -1.85 -12.12 2.79
N LYS A 5 -0.64 -11.81 3.28
CA LYS A 5 -0.38 -10.66 4.16
C LYS A 5 0.01 -9.40 3.40
N ARG A 6 0.14 -9.50 2.07
CA ARG A 6 0.50 -8.37 1.23
C ARG A 6 -0.74 -7.83 0.53
N GLN A 7 -1.07 -6.58 0.82
CA GLN A 7 -2.21 -5.88 0.24
C GLN A 7 -1.71 -4.87 -0.81
N HIS A 8 -2.33 -4.89 -1.98
CA HIS A 8 -2.07 -3.94 -3.06
C HIS A 8 -3.07 -2.79 -2.99
N LEU A 9 -2.67 -1.68 -2.34
CA LEU A 9 -3.57 -0.56 -2.05
C LEU A 9 -4.12 0.10 -3.31
N HIS A 10 -3.31 0.18 -4.38
CA HIS A 10 -3.67 0.85 -5.63
C HIS A 10 -3.90 -0.12 -6.80
N GLY A 11 -4.09 -1.39 -6.52
CA GLY A 11 -4.37 -2.43 -7.51
C GLY A 11 -3.16 -3.19 -8.00
N GLU A 12 -3.36 -3.98 -9.04
CA GLU A 12 -2.37 -4.90 -9.60
C GLU A 12 -2.43 -4.88 -11.13
N LEU A 13 -1.26 -4.75 -11.78
CA LEU A 13 -1.17 -4.62 -13.25
C LEU A 13 -1.65 -5.86 -14.02
N LEU A 14 -1.46 -7.06 -13.45
CA LEU A 14 -1.89 -8.31 -14.09
C LEU A 14 -3.28 -8.76 -13.64
N LYS A 15 -4.11 -7.80 -13.23
CA LYS A 15 -5.53 -8.03 -12.92
C LYS A 15 -6.42 -7.02 -13.61
N ALA A 16 -7.60 -7.50 -14.00
CA ALA A 16 -8.69 -6.67 -14.49
C ALA A 16 -9.86 -6.72 -13.52
N CYS A 17 -10.74 -5.76 -13.61
CA CYS A 17 -12.03 -5.74 -12.91
C CYS A 17 -13.11 -5.18 -13.83
N SER A 18 -14.36 -5.37 -13.48
CA SER A 18 -15.47 -4.70 -14.15
C SER A 18 -15.45 -3.20 -13.87
N VAL A 19 -15.90 -2.40 -14.83
CA VAL A 19 -16.08 -0.95 -14.62
C VAL A 19 -17.11 -0.60 -13.54
N HIS A 20 -17.95 -1.55 -13.15
CA HIS A 20 -18.99 -1.38 -12.14
C HIS A 20 -18.71 -2.11 -10.81
N ASP A 21 -17.70 -3.02 -10.80
CA ASP A 21 -17.32 -3.77 -9.60
C ASP A 21 -15.81 -3.89 -9.49
N LEU A 22 -15.23 -3.15 -8.56
CA LEU A 22 -13.80 -3.17 -8.26
C LEU A 22 -13.40 -4.27 -7.25
N ASN A 23 -14.36 -5.03 -6.72
CA ASN A 23 -14.07 -6.06 -5.71
C ASN A 23 -13.81 -7.42 -6.34
N THR A 24 -14.38 -7.69 -7.51
CA THR A 24 -14.16 -8.93 -8.27
C THR A 24 -13.06 -8.72 -9.29
N THR A 25 -11.99 -9.49 -9.18
CA THR A 25 -10.84 -9.38 -10.09
C THR A 25 -10.69 -10.63 -10.96
N TYR A 26 -10.16 -10.42 -12.16
CA TYR A 26 -9.85 -11.43 -13.16
C TYR A 26 -8.36 -11.36 -13.50
N ASP A 27 -7.70 -12.49 -13.57
CA ASP A 27 -6.29 -12.54 -13.92
C ASP A 27 -6.07 -12.22 -15.41
N ILE A 28 -5.04 -11.41 -15.68
CA ILE A 28 -4.56 -11.13 -17.03
C ILE A 28 -3.33 -11.99 -17.27
N SER A 29 -3.29 -12.70 -18.41
CA SER A 29 -2.12 -13.48 -18.78
C SER A 29 -0.92 -12.56 -19.07
N PRO A 30 0.26 -12.80 -18.48
CA PRO A 30 1.47 -12.07 -18.82
C PRO A 30 1.89 -12.18 -20.29
N GLU A 31 1.45 -13.27 -20.96
CA GLU A 31 1.74 -13.53 -22.38
C GLU A 31 0.83 -12.72 -23.31
N ASN A 32 -0.35 -12.30 -22.80
CA ASN A 32 -1.30 -11.44 -23.52
C ASN A 32 -1.88 -10.41 -22.53
N PRO A 33 -1.10 -9.37 -22.18
CA PRO A 33 -1.46 -8.45 -21.11
C PRO A 33 -2.44 -7.34 -21.54
N ASP A 34 -2.74 -7.24 -22.83
CA ASP A 34 -3.52 -6.15 -23.38
C ASP A 34 -5.02 -6.32 -23.08
N LEU A 35 -5.64 -5.26 -22.61
CA LEU A 35 -7.10 -5.14 -22.49
C LEU A 35 -7.61 -4.17 -23.56
N HIS A 36 -8.69 -4.57 -24.22
CA HIS A 36 -9.29 -3.80 -25.31
C HIS A 36 -10.71 -3.36 -24.94
N ILE A 37 -11.17 -2.31 -25.62
CA ILE A 37 -12.58 -1.94 -25.59
C ILE A 37 -13.38 -3.08 -26.23
N GLY A 38 -14.35 -3.61 -25.48
CA GLY A 38 -15.13 -4.78 -25.88
C GLY A 38 -14.80 -6.03 -25.08
N ASP A 39 -13.67 -6.07 -24.34
CA ASP A 39 -13.37 -7.15 -23.40
C ASP A 39 -14.30 -7.07 -22.20
N LYS A 40 -15.01 -8.15 -21.92
CA LYS A 40 -16.09 -8.18 -20.96
C LYS A 40 -15.87 -9.26 -19.91
N ASP A 41 -16.41 -9.00 -18.73
CA ASP A 41 -16.52 -10.01 -17.68
C ASP A 41 -17.60 -11.07 -18.02
N PRO A 42 -17.75 -12.15 -17.22
CA PRO A 42 -18.79 -13.18 -17.44
C PRO A 42 -20.22 -12.64 -17.42
N HIS A 43 -20.46 -11.44 -16.90
CA HIS A 43 -21.76 -10.78 -16.87
C HIS A 43 -21.99 -9.81 -18.04
N GLY A 44 -21.02 -9.72 -18.96
CA GLY A 44 -21.11 -8.86 -20.14
C GLY A 44 -20.71 -7.40 -19.90
N VAL A 45 -20.12 -7.09 -18.76
CA VAL A 45 -19.68 -5.73 -18.39
C VAL A 45 -18.23 -5.49 -18.83
N GLN A 46 -17.96 -4.32 -19.39
CA GLN A 46 -16.62 -3.93 -19.84
C GLN A 46 -15.58 -4.11 -18.74
N LEU A 47 -14.47 -4.75 -19.07
CA LEU A 47 -13.29 -4.88 -18.23
C LEU A 47 -12.41 -3.62 -18.32
N ARG A 48 -11.75 -3.31 -17.20
CA ARG A 48 -10.69 -2.31 -17.08
C ARG A 48 -9.53 -2.88 -16.29
N PRO A 49 -8.31 -2.31 -16.40
CA PRO A 49 -7.21 -2.66 -15.50
C PRO A 49 -7.62 -2.46 -14.03
N PHE A 50 -7.24 -3.39 -13.17
CA PHE A 50 -7.47 -3.30 -11.73
C PHE A 50 -6.43 -2.34 -11.10
N ILE A 51 -6.55 -1.07 -11.45
CA ILE A 51 -5.69 0.03 -10.99
C ILE A 51 -6.59 1.15 -10.47
N VAL A 52 -6.21 1.72 -9.35
CA VAL A 52 -6.86 2.93 -8.81
C VAL A 52 -6.19 4.15 -9.42
N TRP A 53 -6.94 4.92 -10.19
CA TRP A 53 -6.49 6.17 -10.79
C TRP A 53 -6.64 7.36 -9.83
N PHE A 54 -5.90 8.43 -10.10
CA PHE A 54 -6.08 9.68 -9.36
C PHE A 54 -7.53 10.17 -9.48
N GLY A 55 -8.12 10.57 -8.34
CA GLY A 55 -9.52 10.99 -8.25
C GLY A 55 -10.52 9.86 -7.99
N GLU A 56 -10.10 8.60 -8.07
CA GLU A 56 -10.93 7.46 -7.71
C GLU A 56 -10.81 7.12 -6.21
N ALA A 57 -11.88 6.56 -5.66
CA ALA A 57 -11.84 5.98 -4.33
C ALA A 57 -10.89 4.78 -4.30
N VAL A 58 -10.14 4.62 -3.20
CA VAL A 58 -9.23 3.50 -2.98
C VAL A 58 -9.98 2.41 -2.20
N PRO A 59 -10.39 1.28 -2.84
CA PRO A 59 -11.23 0.28 -2.19
C PRO A 59 -10.58 -0.35 -0.96
N MET A 60 -9.24 -0.52 -0.99
CA MET A 60 -8.48 -1.18 0.06
C MET A 60 -8.06 -0.26 1.20
N ILE A 61 -8.44 1.02 1.19
CA ILE A 61 -8.06 1.95 2.26
C ILE A 61 -8.72 1.60 3.60
N ALA A 62 -9.99 1.22 3.59
CA ALA A 62 -10.69 0.88 4.82
C ALA A 62 -10.14 -0.40 5.51
N PRO A 63 -9.85 -1.50 4.78
CA PRO A 63 -9.09 -2.61 5.35
C PRO A 63 -7.71 -2.22 5.86
N ALA A 64 -6.99 -1.34 5.14
CA ALA A 64 -5.67 -0.88 5.56
C ALA A 64 -5.73 -0.08 6.86
N ILE A 65 -6.72 0.80 7.03
CA ILE A 65 -6.93 1.56 8.27
C ILE A 65 -7.07 0.61 9.46
N ARG A 66 -7.90 -0.42 9.36
CA ARG A 66 -8.09 -1.39 10.45
C ARG A 66 -6.78 -2.08 10.86
N LEU A 67 -5.96 -2.46 9.88
CA LEU A 67 -4.64 -3.06 10.15
C LEU A 67 -3.70 -2.07 10.86
N VAL A 68 -3.76 -0.80 10.49
CA VAL A 68 -2.94 0.25 11.10
C VAL A 68 -3.37 0.56 12.53
N GLU A 69 -4.68 0.61 12.78
CA GLU A 69 -5.22 0.81 14.13
C GLU A 69 -4.83 -0.30 15.11
N ASP A 70 -4.66 -1.53 14.61
CA ASP A 70 -4.31 -2.70 15.44
C ASP A 70 -2.80 -3.02 15.43
N CYS A 71 -1.98 -2.29 14.70
CA CYS A 71 -0.56 -2.60 14.62
C CYS A 71 0.20 -2.28 15.91
N ASP A 72 1.20 -3.09 16.24
CA ASP A 72 2.13 -2.85 17.33
C ASP A 72 3.30 -1.94 16.94
N ILE A 73 3.68 -2.00 15.67
CA ILE A 73 4.76 -1.20 15.08
C ILE A 73 4.33 -0.78 13.68
N PHE A 74 4.45 0.49 13.36
CA PHE A 74 4.17 1.00 12.02
C PHE A 74 5.46 1.39 11.29
N VAL A 75 5.68 0.86 10.10
CA VAL A 75 6.89 1.13 9.32
C VAL A 75 6.52 1.65 7.94
N VAL A 76 7.06 2.79 7.59
CA VAL A 76 6.92 3.42 6.28
C VAL A 76 8.24 3.30 5.54
N ILE A 77 8.22 2.80 4.30
CA ILE A 77 9.44 2.56 3.52
C ILE A 77 9.28 3.12 2.10
N GLY A 78 10.22 3.99 1.70
CA GLY A 78 10.37 4.45 0.32
C GLY A 78 9.20 5.29 -0.21
N THR A 79 8.63 6.14 0.62
CA THR A 79 7.56 7.06 0.20
C THR A 79 7.75 8.46 0.77
N SER A 80 7.42 9.46 -0.04
CA SER A 80 7.43 10.87 0.35
C SER A 80 6.25 11.31 1.23
N LEU A 81 5.28 10.42 1.49
CA LEU A 81 4.02 10.71 2.19
C LEU A 81 3.17 11.83 1.55
N ASN A 82 3.27 12.01 0.23
CA ASN A 82 2.55 13.05 -0.50
C ASN A 82 1.29 12.54 -1.22
N VAL A 83 1.10 11.23 -1.32
CA VAL A 83 -0.03 10.62 -2.03
C VAL A 83 -1.10 10.21 -1.04
N TYR A 84 -2.25 10.86 -1.11
CA TYR A 84 -3.43 10.53 -0.31
C TYR A 84 -4.37 9.60 -1.11
N PRO A 85 -5.14 8.71 -0.44
CA PRO A 85 -5.30 8.59 1.01
C PRO A 85 -4.20 7.78 1.72
N ALA A 86 -3.25 7.16 1.01
CA ALA A 86 -2.22 6.30 1.62
C ALA A 86 -1.38 7.02 2.68
N ALA A 87 -0.96 8.26 2.41
CA ALA A 87 -0.23 9.08 3.39
C ALA A 87 -1.01 9.33 4.68
N GLY A 88 -2.34 9.35 4.58
CA GLY A 88 -3.24 9.53 5.72
C GLY A 88 -3.27 8.34 6.69
N LEU A 89 -2.82 7.16 6.28
CA LEU A 89 -2.74 5.98 7.15
C LEU A 89 -1.93 6.24 8.41
N LEU A 90 -0.92 7.09 8.31
CA LEU A 90 -0.08 7.50 9.44
C LEU A 90 -0.89 8.08 10.61
N ASN A 91 -2.01 8.74 10.33
CA ASN A 91 -2.86 9.38 11.34
C ASN A 91 -3.68 8.37 12.17
N TYR A 92 -3.82 7.15 11.69
CA TYR A 92 -4.57 6.07 12.36
C TYR A 92 -3.69 5.24 13.30
N VAL A 93 -2.38 5.46 13.30
CA VAL A 93 -1.48 4.78 14.27
C VAL A 93 -1.78 5.30 15.65
N ARG A 94 -2.07 4.39 16.60
CA ARG A 94 -2.39 4.73 17.99
C ARG A 94 -1.24 5.49 18.66
N HIS A 95 -1.58 6.39 19.57
CA HIS A 95 -0.57 7.07 20.38
C HIS A 95 0.22 6.05 21.20
N GLY A 96 1.54 6.22 21.23
CA GLY A 96 2.46 5.36 21.94
C GLY A 96 2.99 4.16 21.14
N GLN A 97 2.41 3.87 19.97
CA GLN A 97 2.97 2.87 19.07
C GLN A 97 4.17 3.44 18.31
N PRO A 98 5.29 2.70 18.22
CA PRO A 98 6.48 3.17 17.52
C PRO A 98 6.23 3.27 16.01
N ILE A 99 6.66 4.39 15.43
CA ILE A 99 6.58 4.66 14.01
C ILE A 99 8.01 4.86 13.48
N TYR A 100 8.36 4.13 12.44
CA TYR A 100 9.64 4.24 11.74
C TYR A 100 9.40 4.64 10.29
N LEU A 101 10.22 5.56 9.79
CA LEU A 101 10.22 5.96 8.38
C LEU A 101 11.61 5.75 7.79
N ILE A 102 11.70 4.86 6.80
CA ILE A 102 12.92 4.50 6.09
C ILE A 102 12.88 5.12 4.70
N ASP A 103 13.66 6.16 4.48
CA ASP A 103 13.84 6.80 3.19
C ASP A 103 15.21 7.53 3.17
N PRO A 104 15.99 7.48 2.07
CA PRO A 104 17.25 8.21 1.97
C PRO A 104 17.03 9.73 1.88
N LYS A 105 15.86 10.16 1.45
CA LYS A 105 15.49 11.58 1.34
C LYS A 105 14.83 12.09 2.61
N GLU A 106 14.88 13.38 2.81
CA GLU A 106 14.11 14.03 3.87
C GLU A 106 12.63 13.99 3.54
N VAL A 107 11.85 13.36 4.43
CA VAL A 107 10.39 13.30 4.33
C VAL A 107 9.81 14.18 5.43
N LYS A 108 8.96 15.13 5.03
CA LYS A 108 8.21 15.96 5.97
C LYS A 108 6.95 15.22 6.40
N ALA A 109 6.78 15.05 7.70
CA ALA A 109 5.58 14.47 8.28
C ALA A 109 5.01 15.40 9.34
N TYR A 110 3.68 15.40 9.48
CA TYR A 110 2.99 16.26 10.45
C TYR A 110 3.05 15.73 11.89
N ARG A 111 3.54 14.48 12.07
CA ARG A 111 3.76 13.87 13.38
C ARG A 111 5.21 14.04 13.80
N ASN A 112 5.42 14.29 15.07
CA ASN A 112 6.74 14.48 15.68
C ASN A 112 7.25 13.22 16.42
N ASP A 113 6.45 12.15 16.47
CA ASP A 113 6.78 10.87 17.12
C ASP A 113 7.36 9.82 16.14
N ILE A 114 7.78 10.23 14.94
CA ILE A 114 8.36 9.38 13.95
C ILE A 114 9.87 9.27 14.12
N ARG A 115 10.40 8.05 14.10
CA ARG A 115 11.83 7.77 14.05
C ARG A 115 12.28 7.60 12.61
N PHE A 116 13.14 8.51 12.15
CA PHE A 116 13.64 8.51 10.78
C PHE A 116 14.91 7.68 10.67
N ILE A 117 14.96 6.76 9.70
CA ILE A 117 16.15 6.03 9.28
C ILE A 117 16.47 6.49 7.86
N ARG A 118 17.49 7.36 7.72
CA ARG A 118 17.87 7.98 6.45
C ARG A 118 18.77 7.08 5.63
N LYS A 119 18.20 5.97 5.16
CA LYS A 119 18.87 4.94 4.37
C LYS A 119 17.94 4.39 3.29
N GLY A 120 18.52 3.75 2.29
CA GLY A 120 17.75 2.94 1.34
C GLY A 120 17.03 1.79 2.05
N ALA A 121 15.99 1.24 1.43
CA ALA A 121 15.11 0.25 2.05
C ALA A 121 15.88 -0.97 2.62
N SER A 122 16.83 -1.53 1.84
CA SER A 122 17.57 -2.73 2.25
C SER A 122 18.44 -2.51 3.49
N GLU A 123 19.15 -1.38 3.56
CA GLU A 123 19.98 -1.05 4.71
C GLU A 123 19.18 -0.56 5.90
N GLY A 124 18.14 0.23 5.63
CA GLY A 124 17.27 0.75 6.68
C GLY A 124 16.49 -0.34 7.40
N VAL A 125 16.05 -1.40 6.70
CA VAL A 125 15.40 -2.55 7.33
C VAL A 125 16.37 -3.35 8.21
N LYS A 126 17.64 -3.45 7.83
CA LYS A 126 18.65 -4.09 8.69
C LYS A 126 18.84 -3.32 9.99
N GLU A 127 18.99 -2.00 9.90
CA GLU A 127 19.11 -1.13 11.09
C GLU A 127 17.83 -1.22 11.96
N LEU A 128 16.65 -1.16 11.35
CA LEU A 128 15.39 -1.32 12.09
C LEU A 128 15.35 -2.65 12.85
N LYS A 129 15.75 -3.74 12.23
CA LYS A 129 15.83 -5.05 12.88
C LYS A 129 16.71 -5.03 14.12
N GLU A 130 17.89 -4.41 14.03
CA GLU A 130 18.80 -4.27 15.17
C GLU A 130 18.17 -3.44 16.30
N LEU A 131 17.54 -2.32 15.97
CA LEU A 131 16.86 -1.46 16.95
C LEU A 131 15.73 -2.21 17.68
N LEU A 132 14.95 -3.00 16.95
CA LEU A 132 13.85 -3.77 17.56
C LEU A 132 14.36 -4.91 18.45
N LEU A 133 15.47 -5.56 18.11
CA LEU A 133 16.06 -6.62 18.92
C LEU A 133 16.75 -6.11 20.20
N GLN A 134 17.23 -4.86 20.20
CA GLN A 134 17.83 -4.24 21.37
C GLN A 134 16.82 -3.80 22.43
N ASN A 135 15.57 -3.60 22.03
CA ASN A 135 14.48 -3.14 22.92
C ASN A 135 13.63 -4.29 23.49
N HIS A 136 14.04 -5.52 23.24
CA HIS A 136 13.52 -6.75 23.79
C HIS A 136 14.65 -7.54 24.46
#